data_c18a910a2091f188e6539b0df57c4f00
#
_entry.id   c18a910a2091f188e6539b0df57c4f00
#
_cell.length_a   1.000
_cell.length_b   1.000
_cell.length_c   1.000
_cell.angle_alpha   90.00
_cell.angle_beta   90.00
_cell.angle_gamma   90.00
#
_symmetry.space_group_name_H-M   'P 1'
#
loop_
_entity.id
_entity.type
_entity.pdbx_description
1 polymer ?
#
loop_
_entity_poly.entity_id
_entity_poly.type
_entity_poly.pdbx_seq_one_letter_code
_entity_poly.pdbx_strand_id
1 'polypeptide(L)'
;MTEYTQKAFKLDKDLPLTCATFGGYFLLRRTWGTVETLARKAIELTDVNAIASDGWYLLARKEHSQDPPDFSKVVDFYGKADAARGGGDRGYVPARFGLAQVQVLQQDVDGAKFRLEKIIQTSKSIEAMMLLGALNAEEVFANQANGFKEDKTAEIKKATALLEAVRMAWRDPQKKLQPDLSVLVYLARLYEADQPDKAMQCLQQVEKLSIEDLQEKKHMPKDVEIDEATMTKLREELPPQLLNNLGCFHYQAEKYDLARDLFQTALNALVKFGERDETIDTDALVTTISYNLARTYEAASLLDDAKTVYEGLLARHDDYTDARTRLAYIELRQNPTEDGPRAIAALSETDGSDLEVRALLGWYLSRSKKRATNVAEDQEQRHYKHTLQLHEKHDRYSLTGMGNAYSTYAREMRRTTDKEKEKRSAEYLKAVGYYDKALQLDPKNAYAAQGIGIALVEDKKDLTSAVQIFSKIKDTVRESSVYVNLGHVFCELKQYSRSIESVSSSRSLLEVSC
;
A
#
# COMPACT_ATOMS: atom_id res chain seq x y z
N MET A 1 0.45 10.76 -42.38
CA MET A 1 -1.04 10.74 -42.54
C MET A 1 -1.61 12.15 -42.66
N THR A 2 -1.28 13.10 -41.79
CA THR A 2 -1.81 14.49 -41.80
C THR A 2 -1.59 15.24 -43.13
N GLU A 3 -0.45 15.09 -43.79
CA GLU A 3 -0.12 15.75 -45.03
C GLU A 3 -1.01 15.30 -46.20
N TYR A 4 -1.25 14.00 -46.33
CA TYR A 4 -2.16 13.45 -47.35
C TYR A 4 -3.60 13.84 -47.09
N THR A 5 -4.04 13.85 -45.82
CA THR A 5 -5.38 14.30 -45.44
C THR A 5 -5.57 15.79 -45.76
N GLN A 6 -4.54 16.63 -45.50
CA GLN A 6 -4.58 18.05 -45.87
C GLN A 6 -4.65 18.26 -47.40
N LYS A 7 -3.89 17.49 -48.17
CA LYS A 7 -3.95 17.54 -49.64
C LYS A 7 -5.33 17.12 -50.15
N ALA A 8 -5.88 16.03 -49.63
CA ALA A 8 -7.23 15.58 -49.96
C ALA A 8 -8.29 16.64 -49.62
N PHE A 9 -8.22 17.24 -48.43
CA PHE A 9 -9.14 18.29 -47.99
C PHE A 9 -9.04 19.59 -48.82
N LYS A 10 -7.86 19.90 -49.36
CA LYS A 10 -7.70 21.03 -50.29
C LYS A 10 -8.34 20.77 -51.66
N LEU A 11 -8.35 19.50 -52.09
CA LEU A 11 -8.97 19.10 -53.36
C LEU A 11 -10.49 19.03 -53.25
N ASP A 12 -10.98 18.46 -52.15
CA ASP A 12 -12.42 18.37 -51.88
C ASP A 12 -12.66 18.54 -50.36
N LYS A 13 -13.32 19.65 -49.98
CA LYS A 13 -13.65 20.02 -48.61
C LYS A 13 -14.87 19.29 -48.05
N ASP A 14 -15.61 18.61 -48.94
CA ASP A 14 -16.86 17.94 -48.58
C ASP A 14 -16.73 16.41 -48.65
N LEU A 15 -15.53 15.88 -48.89
CA LEU A 15 -15.27 14.44 -48.86
C LEU A 15 -15.44 13.88 -47.42
N PRO A 16 -16.47 13.04 -47.14
CA PRO A 16 -16.85 12.66 -45.81
C PRO A 16 -15.75 11.97 -45.02
N LEU A 17 -15.01 11.03 -45.63
CA LEU A 17 -13.91 10.32 -44.96
C LEU A 17 -12.78 11.28 -44.57
N THR A 18 -12.48 12.27 -45.42
CA THR A 18 -11.48 13.29 -45.11
C THR A 18 -11.94 14.18 -43.95
N CYS A 19 -13.24 14.55 -43.93
CA CYS A 19 -13.84 15.32 -42.85
C CYS A 19 -13.75 14.54 -41.51
N ALA A 20 -14.10 13.25 -41.48
CA ALA A 20 -13.98 12.42 -40.27
C ALA A 20 -12.53 12.30 -39.78
N THR A 21 -11.58 12.03 -40.68
CA THR A 21 -10.16 11.89 -40.34
C THR A 21 -9.57 13.21 -39.83
N PHE A 22 -9.91 14.32 -40.49
CA PHE A 22 -9.42 15.64 -40.13
C PHE A 22 -10.08 16.17 -38.85
N GLY A 23 -11.36 15.82 -38.63
CA GLY A 23 -12.07 16.05 -37.39
C GLY A 23 -11.36 15.39 -36.17
N GLY A 24 -10.87 14.16 -36.36
CA GLY A 24 -10.04 13.47 -35.33
C GLY A 24 -8.73 14.22 -35.00
N TYR A 25 -8.08 14.79 -36.02
CA TYR A 25 -6.89 15.62 -35.78
C TYR A 25 -7.20 16.88 -34.98
N PHE A 26 -8.30 17.58 -35.29
CA PHE A 26 -8.73 18.77 -34.54
C PHE A 26 -9.27 18.45 -33.13
N LEU A 27 -9.82 17.25 -32.93
CA LEU A 27 -10.21 16.74 -31.62
C LEU A 27 -9.01 16.70 -30.68
N LEU A 28 -7.87 16.15 -31.12
CA LEU A 28 -6.62 16.12 -30.35
C LEU A 28 -6.09 17.53 -30.04
N ARG A 29 -6.37 18.51 -30.87
CA ARG A 29 -6.02 19.93 -30.68
C ARG A 29 -7.06 20.72 -29.88
N ARG A 30 -8.15 20.10 -29.49
CA ARG A 30 -9.26 20.72 -28.74
C ARG A 30 -9.91 21.90 -29.48
N THR A 31 -9.92 21.87 -30.83
CA THR A 31 -10.51 22.92 -31.67
C THR A 31 -11.98 22.58 -31.92
N TRP A 32 -12.81 22.75 -30.90
CA TRP A 32 -14.17 22.22 -30.83
C TRP A 32 -15.11 22.64 -31.95
N GLY A 33 -15.10 23.91 -32.39
CA GLY A 33 -15.95 24.40 -33.48
C GLY A 33 -15.62 23.74 -34.82
N THR A 34 -14.33 23.53 -35.12
CA THR A 34 -13.90 22.83 -36.32
C THR A 34 -14.26 21.35 -36.26
N VAL A 35 -14.13 20.70 -35.08
CA VAL A 35 -14.56 19.31 -34.90
C VAL A 35 -16.04 19.15 -35.22
N GLU A 36 -16.90 20.03 -34.69
CA GLU A 36 -18.34 19.96 -34.94
C GLU A 36 -18.69 20.12 -36.43
N THR A 37 -18.11 21.11 -37.07
CA THR A 37 -18.37 21.35 -38.50
C THR A 37 -17.96 20.15 -39.37
N LEU A 38 -16.79 19.59 -39.14
CA LEU A 38 -16.28 18.45 -39.89
C LEU A 38 -17.05 17.16 -39.57
N ALA A 39 -17.42 16.94 -38.30
CA ALA A 39 -18.21 15.78 -37.91
C ALA A 39 -19.61 15.81 -38.54
N ARG A 40 -20.29 16.98 -38.56
CA ARG A 40 -21.59 17.12 -39.23
C ARG A 40 -21.49 16.85 -40.72
N LYS A 41 -20.49 17.39 -41.41
CA LYS A 41 -20.24 17.08 -42.83
C LYS A 41 -20.00 15.58 -43.05
N ALA A 42 -19.23 14.93 -42.21
CA ALA A 42 -18.99 13.49 -42.29
C ALA A 42 -20.27 12.66 -42.13
N ILE A 43 -21.26 13.14 -41.33
CA ILE A 43 -22.54 12.47 -41.14
C ILE A 43 -23.50 12.73 -42.30
N GLU A 44 -23.61 13.99 -42.72
CA GLU A 44 -24.66 14.45 -43.65
C GLU A 44 -24.35 14.10 -45.13
N LEU A 45 -23.07 14.03 -45.46
CA LEU A 45 -22.62 13.83 -46.85
C LEU A 45 -22.26 12.37 -47.19
N THR A 46 -22.45 11.41 -46.25
CA THR A 46 -22.06 10.03 -46.48
C THR A 46 -23.24 9.06 -46.45
N ASP A 47 -23.21 8.08 -47.38
CA ASP A 47 -24.07 6.90 -47.35
C ASP A 47 -23.38 5.70 -46.63
N VAL A 48 -22.13 5.88 -46.20
CA VAL A 48 -21.34 4.82 -45.57
C VAL A 48 -21.49 4.88 -44.05
N ASN A 49 -22.18 3.93 -43.48
CA ASN A 49 -22.46 3.84 -42.04
C ASN A 49 -21.19 3.95 -41.15
N ALA A 50 -20.07 3.40 -41.59
CA ALA A 50 -18.81 3.48 -40.87
C ALA A 50 -18.30 4.92 -40.73
N ILE A 51 -18.43 5.74 -41.78
CA ILE A 51 -18.00 7.16 -41.77
C ILE A 51 -18.98 7.99 -40.94
N ALA A 52 -20.29 7.74 -41.08
CA ALA A 52 -21.30 8.36 -40.23
C ALA A 52 -21.05 8.04 -38.71
N SER A 53 -20.71 6.79 -38.40
CA SER A 53 -20.31 6.38 -37.05
C SER A 53 -19.13 7.18 -36.50
N ASP A 54 -18.08 7.37 -37.31
CA ASP A 54 -16.92 8.17 -36.91
C ASP A 54 -17.31 9.65 -36.69
N GLY A 55 -18.21 10.20 -37.50
CA GLY A 55 -18.76 11.54 -37.30
C GLY A 55 -19.53 11.68 -35.96
N TRP A 56 -20.44 10.74 -35.68
CA TRP A 56 -21.14 10.71 -34.38
C TRP A 56 -20.20 10.54 -33.21
N TYR A 57 -19.18 9.71 -33.33
CA TYR A 57 -18.15 9.53 -32.31
C TYR A 57 -17.38 10.83 -32.04
N LEU A 58 -17.03 11.60 -33.08
CA LEU A 58 -16.36 12.91 -32.90
C LEU A 58 -17.23 13.91 -32.15
N LEU A 59 -18.55 13.97 -32.45
CA LEU A 59 -19.49 14.80 -31.70
C LEU A 59 -19.60 14.35 -30.25
N ALA A 60 -19.70 13.05 -30.00
CA ALA A 60 -19.74 12.50 -28.66
C ALA A 60 -18.47 12.87 -27.85
N ARG A 61 -17.30 12.71 -28.45
CA ARG A 61 -16.01 13.07 -27.81
C ARG A 61 -15.91 14.56 -27.53
N LYS A 62 -16.40 15.42 -28.45
CA LYS A 62 -16.45 16.85 -28.23
C LYS A 62 -17.29 17.18 -26.99
N GLU A 63 -18.53 16.71 -26.93
CA GLU A 63 -19.45 16.97 -25.80
C GLU A 63 -18.94 16.35 -24.48
N HIS A 64 -18.35 15.16 -24.54
CA HIS A 64 -17.75 14.49 -23.38
C HIS A 64 -16.56 15.26 -22.79
N SER A 65 -15.88 16.08 -23.61
CA SER A 65 -14.72 16.87 -23.19
C SER A 65 -15.08 18.27 -22.69
N GLN A 66 -16.36 18.64 -22.65
CA GLN A 66 -16.82 19.90 -22.05
C GLN A 66 -16.85 19.77 -20.53
N ASP A 67 -16.76 20.89 -19.84
CA ASP A 67 -16.85 20.97 -18.38
C ASP A 67 -17.95 22.00 -17.99
N PRO A 68 -19.10 21.55 -17.46
CA PRO A 68 -19.58 20.17 -17.32
C PRO A 68 -20.05 19.56 -18.65
N PRO A 69 -19.96 18.21 -18.82
CA PRO A 69 -20.43 17.53 -20.02
C PRO A 69 -21.97 17.44 -20.03
N ASP A 70 -22.59 17.59 -21.22
CA ASP A 70 -24.01 17.30 -21.43
C ASP A 70 -24.18 15.78 -21.62
N PHE A 71 -24.38 15.06 -20.52
CA PHE A 71 -24.50 13.60 -20.55
C PHE A 71 -25.61 13.09 -21.47
N SER A 72 -26.71 13.82 -21.63
CA SER A 72 -27.80 13.42 -22.52
C SER A 72 -27.33 13.37 -23.99
N LYS A 73 -26.66 14.43 -24.44
CA LYS A 73 -26.10 14.47 -25.80
C LYS A 73 -24.96 13.48 -25.99
N VAL A 74 -24.08 13.33 -24.98
CA VAL A 74 -22.96 12.39 -25.02
C VAL A 74 -23.46 10.96 -25.22
N VAL A 75 -24.46 10.53 -24.44
CA VAL A 75 -25.05 9.19 -24.52
C VAL A 75 -25.75 9.00 -25.87
N ASP A 76 -26.53 9.98 -26.34
CA ASP A 76 -27.20 9.91 -27.65
C ASP A 76 -26.18 9.75 -28.78
N PHE A 77 -25.15 10.58 -28.81
CA PHE A 77 -24.15 10.55 -29.88
C PHE A 77 -23.31 9.27 -29.86
N TYR A 78 -22.86 8.78 -28.71
CA TYR A 78 -22.21 7.47 -28.63
C TYR A 78 -23.16 6.34 -29.05
N GLY A 79 -24.43 6.41 -28.64
CA GLY A 79 -25.46 5.44 -29.04
C GLY A 79 -25.64 5.40 -30.57
N LYS A 80 -25.73 6.57 -31.24
CA LYS A 80 -25.80 6.69 -32.72
C LYS A 80 -24.54 6.16 -33.39
N ALA A 81 -23.36 6.43 -32.81
CA ALA A 81 -22.10 5.91 -33.33
C ALA A 81 -22.03 4.39 -33.28
N ASP A 82 -22.48 3.77 -32.18
CA ASP A 82 -22.54 2.33 -32.02
C ASP A 82 -23.57 1.69 -32.96
N ALA A 83 -24.78 2.24 -33.02
CA ALA A 83 -25.87 1.76 -33.84
C ALA A 83 -25.51 1.79 -35.34
N ALA A 84 -24.84 2.85 -35.82
CA ALA A 84 -24.41 2.98 -37.21
C ALA A 84 -23.42 1.86 -37.64
N ARG A 85 -22.72 1.23 -36.75
CA ARG A 85 -21.87 0.04 -37.01
C ARG A 85 -22.55 -1.28 -36.67
N GLY A 86 -23.86 -1.29 -36.44
CA GLY A 86 -24.69 -2.47 -36.22
C GLY A 86 -25.04 -2.76 -34.77
N GLY A 87 -24.47 -2.02 -33.82
CA GLY A 87 -24.76 -2.18 -32.39
C GLY A 87 -24.42 -3.57 -31.81
N GLY A 88 -24.74 -3.80 -30.55
CA GLY A 88 -24.53 -5.09 -29.88
C GLY A 88 -23.07 -5.59 -29.98
N ASP A 89 -22.88 -6.85 -30.36
CA ASP A 89 -21.54 -7.45 -30.43
C ASP A 89 -20.71 -6.95 -31.63
N ARG A 90 -21.35 -6.41 -32.66
CA ARG A 90 -20.70 -5.85 -33.85
C ARG A 90 -20.52 -4.34 -33.77
N GLY A 91 -20.98 -3.70 -32.71
CA GLY A 91 -20.97 -2.26 -32.54
C GLY A 91 -19.58 -1.63 -32.50
N TYR A 92 -19.56 -0.30 -32.34
CA TYR A 92 -18.32 0.48 -32.34
C TYR A 92 -17.68 0.50 -30.97
N VAL A 93 -16.63 -0.30 -30.77
CA VAL A 93 -15.93 -0.46 -29.48
C VAL A 93 -15.54 0.88 -28.83
N PRO A 94 -14.95 1.88 -29.53
CA PRO A 94 -14.62 3.17 -28.92
C PRO A 94 -15.84 3.93 -28.37
N ALA A 95 -17.00 3.85 -29.06
CA ALA A 95 -18.23 4.48 -28.58
C ALA A 95 -18.78 3.77 -27.35
N ARG A 96 -18.76 2.44 -27.34
CA ARG A 96 -19.19 1.62 -26.19
C ARG A 96 -18.29 1.84 -24.96
N PHE A 97 -16.98 2.02 -25.19
CA PHE A 97 -16.04 2.39 -24.14
C PHE A 97 -16.33 3.80 -23.60
N GLY A 98 -16.63 4.77 -24.49
CA GLY A 98 -17.04 6.11 -24.09
C GLY A 98 -18.33 6.11 -23.24
N LEU A 99 -19.31 5.26 -23.57
CA LEU A 99 -20.51 5.06 -22.75
C LEU A 99 -20.18 4.50 -21.36
N ALA A 100 -19.23 3.58 -21.23
CA ALA A 100 -18.79 3.09 -19.93
C ALA A 100 -18.12 4.20 -19.10
N GLN A 101 -17.30 5.05 -19.72
CA GLN A 101 -16.72 6.21 -19.05
C GLN A 101 -17.79 7.20 -18.54
N VAL A 102 -18.84 7.44 -19.34
CA VAL A 102 -19.98 8.29 -18.91
C VAL A 102 -20.71 7.68 -17.72
N GLN A 103 -20.92 6.36 -17.72
CA GLN A 103 -21.55 5.68 -16.57
C GLN A 103 -20.71 5.85 -15.29
N VAL A 104 -19.39 5.77 -15.38
CA VAL A 104 -18.50 6.04 -14.23
C VAL A 104 -18.69 7.48 -13.73
N LEU A 105 -18.72 8.47 -14.63
CA LEU A 105 -18.94 9.88 -14.25
C LEU A 105 -20.32 10.11 -13.63
N GLN A 106 -21.33 9.34 -14.03
CA GLN A 106 -22.67 9.36 -13.45
C GLN A 106 -22.81 8.52 -12.17
N GLN A 107 -21.70 7.94 -11.66
CA GLN A 107 -21.69 7.07 -10.48
C GLN A 107 -22.41 5.72 -10.66
N ASP A 108 -22.74 5.33 -11.90
CA ASP A 108 -23.24 3.99 -12.25
C ASP A 108 -22.07 3.04 -12.49
N VAL A 109 -21.36 2.71 -11.40
CA VAL A 109 -20.15 1.89 -11.47
C VAL A 109 -20.44 0.46 -11.90
N ASP A 110 -21.55 -0.13 -11.42
CA ASP A 110 -21.94 -1.50 -11.75
C ASP A 110 -22.32 -1.64 -13.24
N GLY A 111 -23.09 -0.69 -13.75
CA GLY A 111 -23.41 -0.62 -15.18
C GLY A 111 -22.16 -0.47 -16.05
N ALA A 112 -21.22 0.36 -15.62
CA ALA A 112 -19.92 0.54 -16.29
C ALA A 112 -19.11 -0.76 -16.31
N LYS A 113 -18.97 -1.45 -15.16
CA LYS A 113 -18.27 -2.73 -15.06
C LYS A 113 -18.86 -3.78 -16.00
N PHE A 114 -20.18 -3.93 -15.97
CA PHE A 114 -20.88 -4.88 -16.85
C PHE A 114 -20.64 -4.60 -18.34
N ARG A 115 -20.69 -3.33 -18.73
CA ARG A 115 -20.40 -2.91 -20.12
C ARG A 115 -18.94 -3.20 -20.52
N LEU A 116 -17.99 -2.90 -19.63
CA LEU A 116 -16.57 -3.14 -19.84
C LEU A 116 -16.26 -4.63 -19.99
N GLU A 117 -16.89 -5.49 -19.17
CA GLU A 117 -16.75 -6.95 -19.30
C GLU A 117 -17.20 -7.44 -20.67
N LYS A 118 -18.32 -6.97 -21.18
CA LYS A 118 -18.79 -7.29 -22.54
C LYS A 118 -17.80 -6.82 -23.61
N ILE A 119 -17.24 -5.62 -23.47
CA ILE A 119 -16.23 -5.11 -24.41
C ILE A 119 -14.99 -6.01 -24.40
N ILE A 120 -14.50 -6.42 -23.24
CA ILE A 120 -13.31 -7.27 -23.10
C ILE A 120 -13.56 -8.65 -23.72
N GLN A 121 -14.74 -9.24 -23.51
CA GLN A 121 -15.10 -10.52 -24.10
C GLN A 121 -15.11 -10.52 -25.62
N THR A 122 -15.57 -9.42 -26.22
CA THR A 122 -15.72 -9.30 -27.69
C THR A 122 -14.47 -8.81 -28.40
N SER A 123 -13.71 -7.88 -27.81
CA SER A 123 -12.64 -7.16 -28.49
C SER A 123 -11.26 -7.24 -27.83
N LYS A 124 -11.16 -7.77 -26.59
CA LYS A 124 -9.93 -7.77 -25.79
C LYS A 124 -9.27 -6.38 -25.69
N SER A 125 -10.10 -5.30 -25.64
CA SER A 125 -9.62 -3.92 -25.54
C SER A 125 -8.79 -3.71 -24.28
N ILE A 126 -7.58 -3.15 -24.46
CA ILE A 126 -6.64 -2.87 -23.36
C ILE A 126 -7.15 -1.71 -22.51
N GLU A 127 -7.74 -0.71 -23.14
CA GLU A 127 -8.35 0.44 -22.46
C GLU A 127 -9.51 0.00 -21.54
N ALA A 128 -10.33 -0.95 -22.02
CA ALA A 128 -11.42 -1.52 -21.22
C ALA A 128 -10.88 -2.37 -20.05
N MET A 129 -9.81 -3.15 -20.27
CA MET A 129 -9.14 -3.91 -19.20
C MET A 129 -8.55 -2.98 -18.14
N MET A 130 -7.92 -1.87 -18.57
CA MET A 130 -7.35 -0.88 -17.66
C MET A 130 -8.43 -0.22 -16.79
N LEU A 131 -9.51 0.27 -17.40
CA LEU A 131 -10.59 0.92 -16.67
C LEU A 131 -11.30 -0.05 -15.73
N LEU A 132 -11.62 -1.27 -16.17
CA LEU A 132 -12.25 -2.28 -15.32
C LEU A 132 -11.33 -2.71 -14.17
N GLY A 133 -10.03 -2.86 -14.45
CA GLY A 133 -9.02 -3.15 -13.44
C GLY A 133 -8.93 -2.06 -12.38
N ALA A 134 -8.92 -0.78 -12.80
CA ALA A 134 -8.93 0.37 -11.90
C ALA A 134 -10.20 0.43 -11.04
N LEU A 135 -11.41 0.26 -11.63
CA LEU A 135 -12.67 0.28 -10.89
C LEU A 135 -12.76 -0.83 -9.84
N ASN A 136 -12.28 -2.03 -10.16
CA ASN A 136 -12.22 -3.11 -9.17
C ASN A 136 -11.18 -2.84 -8.07
N ALA A 137 -10.04 -2.23 -8.41
CA ALA A 137 -9.03 -1.85 -7.43
C ALA A 137 -9.56 -0.75 -6.47
N GLU A 138 -10.23 0.27 -6.99
CA GLU A 138 -10.83 1.34 -6.17
C GLU A 138 -11.89 0.80 -5.18
N GLU A 139 -12.71 -0.17 -5.61
CA GLU A 139 -13.66 -0.83 -4.71
C GLU A 139 -12.95 -1.57 -3.56
N VAL A 140 -11.85 -2.27 -3.87
CA VAL A 140 -11.00 -2.91 -2.85
C VAL A 140 -10.43 -1.88 -1.89
N PHE A 141 -9.90 -0.77 -2.40
CA PHE A 141 -9.29 0.27 -1.57
C PHE A 141 -10.32 1.00 -0.70
N ALA A 142 -11.51 1.22 -1.21
CA ALA A 142 -12.62 1.77 -0.43
C ALA A 142 -13.03 0.84 0.72
N ASN A 143 -13.09 -0.48 0.47
CA ASN A 143 -13.36 -1.47 1.50
C ASN A 143 -12.25 -1.51 2.57
N GLN A 144 -10.98 -1.39 2.16
CA GLN A 144 -9.84 -1.31 3.09
C GLN A 144 -9.91 -0.05 3.97
N ALA A 145 -10.20 1.10 3.39
CA ALA A 145 -10.37 2.36 4.12
C ALA A 145 -11.53 2.31 5.13
N ASN A 146 -12.58 1.52 4.84
CA ASN A 146 -13.73 1.31 5.73
C ASN A 146 -13.54 0.17 6.76
N GLY A 147 -12.34 -0.36 6.94
CA GLY A 147 -12.02 -1.36 7.94
C GLY A 147 -12.32 -2.80 7.54
N PHE A 148 -12.15 -3.17 6.27
CA PHE A 148 -12.28 -4.55 5.76
C PHE A 148 -13.65 -5.19 6.07
N LYS A 149 -14.73 -4.48 5.83
CA LYS A 149 -16.09 -4.96 6.13
C LYS A 149 -16.50 -6.18 5.31
N GLU A 150 -15.92 -6.36 4.12
CA GLU A 150 -16.26 -7.42 3.18
C GLU A 150 -15.00 -8.15 2.69
N ASP A 151 -15.13 -9.43 2.37
CA ASP A 151 -14.06 -10.18 1.68
C ASP A 151 -14.02 -9.81 0.20
N LYS A 152 -12.99 -9.10 -0.23
CA LYS A 152 -12.74 -8.64 -1.60
C LYS A 152 -11.61 -9.42 -2.30
N THR A 153 -11.32 -10.63 -1.85
CA THR A 153 -10.24 -11.45 -2.43
C THR A 153 -10.46 -11.75 -3.91
N ALA A 154 -11.71 -11.93 -4.34
CA ALA A 154 -12.05 -12.17 -5.75
C ALA A 154 -11.80 -10.93 -6.62
N GLU A 155 -12.19 -9.75 -6.14
CA GLU A 155 -11.98 -8.46 -6.80
C GLU A 155 -10.49 -8.12 -6.89
N ILE A 156 -9.70 -8.38 -5.83
CA ILE A 156 -8.23 -8.23 -5.84
C ILE A 156 -7.62 -9.08 -6.97
N LYS A 157 -7.96 -10.36 -7.04
CA LYS A 157 -7.46 -11.27 -8.09
C LYS A 157 -7.86 -10.81 -9.48
N LYS A 158 -9.11 -10.38 -9.66
CA LYS A 158 -9.64 -9.88 -10.94
C LYS A 158 -8.95 -8.59 -11.37
N ALA A 159 -8.83 -7.61 -10.48
CA ALA A 159 -8.14 -6.36 -10.73
C ALA A 159 -6.67 -6.60 -11.10
N THR A 160 -5.96 -7.40 -10.31
CA THR A 160 -4.56 -7.75 -10.56
C THR A 160 -4.38 -8.44 -11.91
N ALA A 161 -5.23 -9.41 -12.26
CA ALA A 161 -5.14 -10.13 -13.53
C ALA A 161 -5.36 -9.20 -14.74
N LEU A 162 -6.32 -8.27 -14.67
CA LEU A 162 -6.61 -7.31 -15.73
C LEU A 162 -5.45 -6.32 -15.90
N LEU A 163 -4.95 -5.73 -14.81
CA LEU A 163 -3.86 -4.76 -14.86
C LEU A 163 -2.53 -5.39 -15.28
N GLU A 164 -2.25 -6.63 -14.87
CA GLU A 164 -1.08 -7.37 -15.38
C GLU A 164 -1.22 -7.70 -16.87
N ALA A 165 -2.41 -8.02 -17.37
CA ALA A 165 -2.63 -8.22 -18.79
C ALA A 165 -2.34 -6.93 -19.59
N VAL A 166 -2.72 -5.76 -19.07
CA VAL A 166 -2.37 -4.45 -19.64
C VAL A 166 -0.85 -4.25 -19.62
N ARG A 167 -0.19 -4.49 -18.48
CA ARG A 167 1.27 -4.37 -18.34
C ARG A 167 2.02 -5.29 -19.31
N MET A 168 1.55 -6.51 -19.50
CA MET A 168 2.13 -7.44 -20.47
C MET A 168 1.94 -6.97 -21.91
N ALA A 169 0.82 -6.31 -22.23
CA ALA A 169 0.56 -5.78 -23.56
C ALA A 169 1.55 -4.68 -23.98
N TRP A 170 2.12 -3.92 -23.04
CA TRP A 170 3.14 -2.90 -23.36
C TRP A 170 4.45 -3.52 -23.85
N ARG A 171 4.74 -4.78 -23.49
CA ARG A 171 5.94 -5.49 -23.93
C ARG A 171 5.85 -5.98 -25.38
N ASP A 172 4.67 -5.91 -25.98
CA ASP A 172 4.44 -6.32 -27.37
C ASP A 172 4.83 -5.19 -28.33
N PRO A 173 5.96 -5.30 -29.07
CA PRO A 173 6.41 -4.24 -29.97
C PRO A 173 5.42 -3.92 -31.09
N GLN A 174 4.54 -4.88 -31.42
CA GLN A 174 3.55 -4.70 -32.48
C GLN A 174 2.43 -3.74 -32.06
N LYS A 175 2.12 -3.69 -30.77
CA LYS A 175 1.03 -2.85 -30.24
C LYS A 175 1.41 -1.39 -30.06
N LYS A 176 2.70 -1.07 -29.98
CA LYS A 176 3.24 0.29 -29.80
C LYS A 176 2.55 1.08 -28.68
N LEU A 177 2.22 0.40 -27.58
CA LEU A 177 1.57 1.01 -26.45
C LEU A 177 2.61 1.68 -25.55
N GLN A 178 2.24 2.85 -25.04
CA GLN A 178 3.02 3.55 -24.01
C GLN A 178 2.62 3.00 -22.62
N PRO A 179 3.57 2.77 -21.71
CA PRO A 179 3.25 2.43 -20.32
C PRO A 179 2.44 3.54 -19.65
N ASP A 180 1.40 3.14 -18.90
CA ASP A 180 0.62 4.06 -18.09
C ASP A 180 1.03 3.91 -16.61
N LEU A 181 1.52 5.00 -16.02
CA LEU A 181 2.03 5.00 -14.65
C LEU A 181 0.93 4.64 -13.64
N SER A 182 -0.33 5.01 -13.91
CA SER A 182 -1.44 4.73 -13.02
C SER A 182 -1.66 3.22 -12.82
N VAL A 183 -1.49 2.43 -13.87
CA VAL A 183 -1.59 0.96 -13.81
C VAL A 183 -0.54 0.36 -12.87
N LEU A 184 0.68 0.89 -12.92
CA LEU A 184 1.77 0.44 -12.02
C LEU A 184 1.51 0.84 -10.57
N VAL A 185 0.95 2.02 -10.34
CA VAL A 185 0.57 2.48 -8.99
C VAL A 185 -0.56 1.62 -8.42
N TYR A 186 -1.59 1.30 -9.21
CA TYR A 186 -2.66 0.38 -8.81
C TYR A 186 -2.11 -1.01 -8.47
N LEU A 187 -1.24 -1.55 -9.33
CA LEU A 187 -0.59 -2.84 -9.07
C LEU A 187 0.27 -2.83 -7.81
N ALA A 188 1.04 -1.75 -7.59
CA ALA A 188 1.85 -1.62 -6.38
C ALA A 188 0.97 -1.70 -5.12
N ARG A 189 -0.14 -0.97 -5.07
CA ARG A 189 -1.06 -0.97 -3.94
C ARG A 189 -1.78 -2.31 -3.76
N LEU A 190 -2.16 -2.99 -4.85
CA LEU A 190 -2.77 -4.32 -4.78
C LEU A 190 -1.80 -5.40 -4.27
N TYR A 191 -0.49 -5.25 -4.56
CA TYR A 191 0.54 -6.19 -4.10
C TYR A 191 1.07 -5.91 -2.70
N GLU A 192 0.87 -4.71 -2.16
CA GLU A 192 1.48 -4.23 -0.91
C GLU A 192 1.36 -5.24 0.24
N ALA A 193 0.18 -5.80 0.46
CA ALA A 193 -0.09 -6.67 1.61
C ALA A 193 0.50 -8.09 1.47
N ASP A 194 0.53 -8.64 0.26
CA ASP A 194 0.86 -10.05 0.05
C ASP A 194 2.17 -10.29 -0.70
N GLN A 195 2.60 -9.34 -1.53
CA GLN A 195 3.77 -9.46 -2.40
C GLN A 195 4.56 -8.15 -2.46
N PRO A 196 5.13 -7.67 -1.33
CA PRO A 196 5.79 -6.37 -1.23
C PRO A 196 6.95 -6.19 -2.23
N ASP A 197 7.67 -7.27 -2.58
CA ASP A 197 8.73 -7.23 -3.60
C ASP A 197 8.19 -6.83 -4.97
N LYS A 198 7.01 -7.32 -5.36
CA LYS A 198 6.37 -6.91 -6.63
C LYS A 198 5.83 -5.49 -6.56
N ALA A 199 5.27 -5.09 -5.41
CA ALA A 199 4.85 -3.72 -5.18
C ALA A 199 6.02 -2.75 -5.37
N MET A 200 7.15 -3.03 -4.73
CA MET A 200 8.38 -2.26 -4.88
C MET A 200 8.86 -2.20 -6.34
N GLN A 201 8.89 -3.34 -7.06
CA GLN A 201 9.25 -3.37 -8.47
C GLN A 201 8.34 -2.49 -9.34
N CYS A 202 7.03 -2.45 -9.06
CA CYS A 202 6.11 -1.56 -9.77
C CYS A 202 6.45 -0.08 -9.52
N LEU A 203 6.71 0.32 -8.26
CA LEU A 203 7.08 1.70 -7.93
C LEU A 203 8.45 2.08 -8.51
N GLN A 204 9.42 1.19 -8.51
CA GLN A 204 10.72 1.41 -9.18
C GLN A 204 10.57 1.60 -10.69
N GLN A 205 9.63 0.87 -11.30
CA GLN A 205 9.31 1.07 -12.72
C GLN A 205 8.63 2.42 -12.95
N VAL A 206 7.76 2.88 -12.05
CA VAL A 206 7.17 4.24 -12.08
C VAL A 206 8.28 5.29 -11.99
N GLU A 207 9.18 5.17 -11.02
CA GLU A 207 10.32 6.07 -10.86
C GLU A 207 11.14 6.16 -12.15
N LYS A 208 11.55 5.01 -12.70
CA LYS A 208 12.35 4.93 -13.92
C LYS A 208 11.67 5.65 -15.10
N LEU A 209 10.41 5.33 -15.38
CA LEU A 209 9.66 5.94 -16.48
C LEU A 209 9.47 7.45 -16.29
N SER A 210 9.24 7.88 -15.05
CA SER A 210 9.11 9.31 -14.75
C SER A 210 10.43 10.06 -14.94
N ILE A 211 11.55 9.46 -14.57
CA ILE A 211 12.89 10.04 -14.80
C ILE A 211 13.18 10.10 -16.30
N GLU A 212 12.88 9.06 -17.07
CA GLU A 212 13.03 9.05 -18.55
C GLU A 212 12.23 10.18 -19.20
N ASP A 213 10.98 10.41 -18.77
CA ASP A 213 10.14 11.52 -19.26
C ASP A 213 10.72 12.89 -18.89
N LEU A 214 11.25 13.04 -17.65
CA LEU A 214 11.92 14.28 -17.23
C LEU A 214 13.20 14.56 -18.03
N GLN A 215 13.98 13.53 -18.34
CA GLN A 215 15.17 13.64 -19.19
C GLN A 215 14.81 14.10 -20.62
N GLU A 216 13.76 13.51 -21.21
CA GLU A 216 13.27 13.94 -22.51
C GLU A 216 12.81 15.42 -22.50
N LYS A 217 12.06 15.83 -21.50
CA LYS A 217 11.60 17.21 -21.34
C LYS A 217 12.75 18.21 -21.17
N LYS A 218 13.83 17.78 -20.50
CA LYS A 218 15.04 18.60 -20.30
C LYS A 218 16.07 18.48 -21.40
N HIS A 219 15.77 17.74 -22.46
CA HIS A 219 16.69 17.47 -23.58
C HIS A 219 18.05 16.88 -23.13
N MET A 220 18.05 16.06 -22.08
CA MET A 220 19.26 15.40 -21.59
C MET A 220 19.65 14.22 -22.49
N PRO A 221 20.95 13.97 -22.72
CA PRO A 221 21.41 12.82 -23.49
C PRO A 221 20.98 11.50 -22.81
N LYS A 222 20.42 10.56 -23.58
CA LYS A 222 19.94 9.26 -23.05
C LYS A 222 21.07 8.26 -22.79
N ASP A 223 22.23 8.45 -23.42
CA ASP A 223 23.34 7.49 -23.42
C ASP A 223 24.45 7.85 -22.41
N VAL A 224 24.26 8.85 -21.57
CA VAL A 224 25.22 9.26 -20.54
C VAL A 224 24.81 8.71 -19.20
N GLU A 225 25.71 8.01 -18.54
CA GLU A 225 25.53 7.55 -17.17
C GLU A 225 25.33 8.76 -16.25
N ILE A 226 24.20 8.80 -15.54
CA ILE A 226 23.82 9.94 -14.71
C ILE A 226 24.57 9.79 -13.38
N ASP A 227 25.31 10.82 -13.00
CA ASP A 227 25.91 10.91 -11.67
C ASP A 227 24.86 10.98 -10.56
N GLU A 228 25.21 10.52 -9.36
CA GLU A 228 24.30 10.43 -8.21
C GLU A 228 23.70 11.78 -7.84
N ALA A 229 24.45 12.87 -7.94
CA ALA A 229 23.97 14.22 -7.65
C ALA A 229 22.90 14.69 -8.64
N THR A 230 23.07 14.36 -9.93
CA THR A 230 22.05 14.65 -10.97
C THR A 230 20.82 13.77 -10.80
N MET A 231 21.01 12.50 -10.43
CA MET A 231 19.90 11.60 -10.13
C MET A 231 19.06 12.11 -8.96
N THR A 232 19.67 12.57 -7.89
CA THR A 232 18.99 13.17 -6.73
C THR A 232 18.18 14.40 -7.15
N LYS A 233 18.75 15.30 -7.98
CA LYS A 233 18.04 16.46 -8.52
C LYS A 233 16.84 16.10 -9.39
N LEU A 234 16.92 15.01 -10.18
CA LEU A 234 15.79 14.52 -10.95
C LEU A 234 14.71 13.91 -10.05
N ARG A 235 15.11 13.17 -9.01
CA ARG A 235 14.19 12.65 -8.00
C ARG A 235 13.41 13.73 -7.28
N GLU A 236 14.05 14.86 -6.96
CA GLU A 236 13.39 16.01 -6.34
C GLU A 236 12.29 16.67 -7.22
N GLU A 237 12.18 16.27 -8.47
CA GLU A 237 11.09 16.70 -9.37
C GLU A 237 9.98 15.66 -9.52
N LEU A 238 10.15 14.47 -8.92
CA LEU A 238 9.13 13.42 -8.86
C LEU A 238 8.08 13.74 -7.79
N PRO A 239 6.88 13.14 -7.90
CA PRO A 239 5.88 13.24 -6.84
C PRO A 239 6.43 12.77 -5.49
N PRO A 240 6.37 13.61 -4.44
CA PRO A 240 6.91 13.26 -3.12
C PRO A 240 6.31 11.97 -2.53
N GLN A 241 5.06 11.68 -2.86
CA GLN A 241 4.37 10.46 -2.45
C GLN A 241 5.04 9.20 -3.00
N LEU A 242 5.55 9.25 -4.25
CA LEU A 242 6.27 8.14 -4.85
C LEU A 242 7.56 7.84 -4.08
N LEU A 243 8.34 8.89 -3.77
CA LEU A 243 9.60 8.77 -3.02
C LEU A 243 9.36 8.27 -1.60
N ASN A 244 8.31 8.79 -0.94
CA ASN A 244 7.89 8.32 0.39
C ASN A 244 7.54 6.83 0.36
N ASN A 245 6.75 6.38 -0.61
CA ASN A 245 6.34 4.99 -0.70
C ASN A 245 7.54 4.06 -0.98
N LEU A 246 8.46 4.47 -1.85
CA LEU A 246 9.73 3.74 -2.06
C LEU A 246 10.55 3.70 -0.76
N GLY A 247 10.64 4.81 -0.04
CA GLY A 247 11.29 4.88 1.28
C GLY A 247 10.69 3.89 2.28
N CYS A 248 9.37 3.79 2.35
CA CYS A 248 8.68 2.83 3.22
C CYS A 248 9.03 1.37 2.88
N PHE A 249 9.11 0.99 1.59
CA PHE A 249 9.52 -0.36 1.20
C PHE A 249 11.01 -0.62 1.52
N HIS A 250 11.89 0.37 1.36
CA HIS A 250 13.29 0.23 1.77
C HIS A 250 13.40 0.11 3.29
N TYR A 251 12.61 0.86 4.06
CA TYR A 251 12.54 0.74 5.51
C TYR A 251 12.10 -0.67 5.94
N GLN A 252 11.05 -1.22 5.33
CA GLN A 252 10.58 -2.59 5.60
C GLN A 252 11.62 -3.67 5.24
N ALA A 253 12.45 -3.39 4.23
CA ALA A 253 13.56 -4.25 3.84
C ALA A 253 14.85 -4.02 4.68
N GLU A 254 14.76 -3.25 5.77
CA GLU A 254 15.85 -2.90 6.69
C GLU A 254 17.02 -2.14 6.02
N LYS A 255 16.78 -1.52 4.86
CA LYS A 255 17.74 -0.68 4.13
C LYS A 255 17.59 0.78 4.56
N TYR A 256 17.96 1.06 5.80
CA TYR A 256 17.67 2.35 6.45
C TYR A 256 18.36 3.53 5.79
N ASP A 257 19.59 3.38 5.28
CA ASP A 257 20.28 4.47 4.57
C ASP A 257 19.55 4.89 3.31
N LEU A 258 19.11 3.92 2.49
CA LEU A 258 18.35 4.21 1.27
C LEU A 258 16.97 4.82 1.59
N ALA A 259 16.33 4.33 2.65
CA ALA A 259 15.05 4.88 3.10
C ALA A 259 15.19 6.34 3.56
N ARG A 260 16.21 6.64 4.36
CA ARG A 260 16.53 8.00 4.82
C ARG A 260 16.75 8.96 3.66
N ASP A 261 17.59 8.57 2.69
CA ASP A 261 17.91 9.42 1.55
C ASP A 261 16.68 9.69 0.68
N LEU A 262 15.77 8.71 0.51
CA LEU A 262 14.50 8.89 -0.19
C LEU A 262 13.53 9.80 0.56
N PHE A 263 13.38 9.65 1.88
CA PHE A 263 12.53 10.55 2.67
C PHE A 263 13.06 11.98 2.68
N GLN A 264 14.38 12.15 2.80
CA GLN A 264 15.00 13.48 2.70
C GLN A 264 14.78 14.11 1.32
N THR A 265 14.95 13.33 0.25
CA THR A 265 14.69 13.79 -1.12
C THR A 265 13.21 14.13 -1.32
N ALA A 266 12.29 13.37 -0.70
CA ALA A 266 10.85 13.65 -0.74
C ALA A 266 10.50 14.97 -0.03
N LEU A 267 11.13 15.28 1.10
CA LEU A 267 10.97 16.58 1.78
C LEU A 267 11.49 17.73 0.91
N ASN A 268 12.66 17.57 0.28
CA ASN A 268 13.19 18.57 -0.65
C ASN A 268 12.26 18.77 -1.85
N ALA A 269 11.68 17.70 -2.38
CA ALA A 269 10.69 17.77 -3.45
C ALA A 269 9.45 18.57 -3.02
N LEU A 270 8.95 18.36 -1.79
CA LEU A 270 7.80 19.09 -1.26
C LEU A 270 8.06 20.60 -1.17
N VAL A 271 9.25 21.02 -0.75
CA VAL A 271 9.62 22.43 -0.72
C VAL A 271 9.51 23.03 -2.13
N LYS A 272 10.08 22.35 -3.14
CA LYS A 272 10.01 22.81 -4.53
C LYS A 272 8.58 22.83 -5.09
N PHE A 273 7.72 21.89 -4.68
CA PHE A 273 6.32 21.88 -5.08
C PHE A 273 5.55 23.05 -4.46
N GLY A 274 5.74 23.32 -3.15
CA GLY A 274 5.12 24.46 -2.48
C GLY A 274 5.57 25.82 -3.04
N GLU A 275 6.84 25.94 -3.45
CA GLU A 275 7.34 27.15 -4.13
C GLU A 275 6.72 27.38 -5.51
N ARG A 276 6.31 26.32 -6.20
CA ARG A 276 5.67 26.41 -7.52
C ARG A 276 4.18 26.72 -7.46
N ASP A 277 3.50 26.25 -6.44
CA ASP A 277 2.05 26.44 -6.26
C ASP A 277 1.72 26.55 -4.76
N GLU A 278 1.55 27.79 -4.29
CA GLU A 278 1.21 28.11 -2.90
C GLU A 278 -0.21 27.62 -2.50
N THR A 279 -1.03 27.19 -3.47
CA THR A 279 -2.39 26.70 -3.18
C THR A 279 -2.40 25.24 -2.73
N ILE A 280 -1.29 24.52 -2.88
CA ILE A 280 -1.18 23.10 -2.49
C ILE A 280 -0.89 23.01 -1.00
N ASP A 281 -1.83 22.45 -0.24
CA ASP A 281 -1.59 22.09 1.15
C ASP A 281 -0.61 20.88 1.23
N THR A 282 0.62 21.17 1.63
CA THR A 282 1.69 20.17 1.78
C THR A 282 1.87 19.71 3.22
N ASP A 283 1.19 20.30 4.20
CA ASP A 283 1.46 20.13 5.63
C ASP A 283 1.27 18.66 6.09
N ALA A 284 0.16 18.03 5.71
CA ALA A 284 -0.11 16.63 6.04
C ALA A 284 0.97 15.67 5.48
N LEU A 285 1.49 15.97 4.29
CA LEU A 285 2.51 15.14 3.65
C LEU A 285 3.89 15.37 4.26
N VAL A 286 4.23 16.62 4.59
CA VAL A 286 5.45 16.98 5.35
C VAL A 286 5.46 16.24 6.68
N THR A 287 4.35 16.28 7.41
CA THR A 287 4.19 15.57 8.70
C THR A 287 4.42 14.08 8.54
N THR A 288 3.78 13.44 7.56
CA THR A 288 3.92 11.99 7.30
C THR A 288 5.36 11.61 6.96
N ILE A 289 6.01 12.35 6.02
CA ILE A 289 7.37 12.02 5.57
C ILE A 289 8.38 12.28 6.69
N SER A 290 8.22 13.37 7.44
CA SER A 290 9.10 13.68 8.58
C SER A 290 8.99 12.61 9.67
N TYR A 291 7.77 12.12 9.96
CA TYR A 291 7.58 11.01 10.88
C TYR A 291 8.29 9.73 10.39
N ASN A 292 8.15 9.38 9.10
CA ASN A 292 8.82 8.23 8.52
C ASN A 292 10.36 8.36 8.55
N LEU A 293 10.87 9.56 8.32
CA LEU A 293 12.30 9.88 8.46
C LEU A 293 12.78 9.68 9.89
N ALA A 294 12.05 10.20 10.87
CA ALA A 294 12.37 10.03 12.29
C ALA A 294 12.34 8.55 12.70
N ARG A 295 11.35 7.78 12.25
CA ARG A 295 11.28 6.34 12.44
C ARG A 295 12.49 5.60 11.84
N THR A 296 13.00 6.11 10.71
CA THR A 296 14.17 5.53 10.04
C THR A 296 15.44 5.80 10.84
N TYR A 297 15.63 7.02 11.35
CA TYR A 297 16.72 7.34 12.28
C TYR A 297 16.68 6.46 13.53
N GLU A 298 15.49 6.29 14.11
CA GLU A 298 15.29 5.45 15.28
C GLU A 298 15.67 3.98 15.03
N ALA A 299 15.25 3.41 13.89
CA ALA A 299 15.58 2.05 13.48
C ALA A 299 17.08 1.86 13.21
N ALA A 300 17.74 2.90 12.68
CA ALA A 300 19.19 2.93 12.49
C ALA A 300 19.96 3.24 13.80
N SER A 301 19.26 3.30 14.97
CA SER A 301 19.85 3.64 16.28
C SER A 301 20.45 5.06 16.37
N LEU A 302 20.10 5.96 15.47
CA LEU A 302 20.45 7.38 15.49
C LEU A 302 19.41 8.16 16.32
N LEU A 303 19.40 7.91 17.64
CA LEU A 303 18.30 8.36 18.50
C LEU A 303 18.24 9.87 18.68
N ASP A 304 19.37 10.57 18.64
CA ASP A 304 19.41 12.03 18.80
C ASP A 304 18.87 12.75 17.56
N ASP A 305 19.17 12.22 16.34
CA ASP A 305 18.60 12.70 15.09
C ASP A 305 17.09 12.46 15.05
N ALA A 306 16.64 11.25 15.45
CA ALA A 306 15.22 10.93 15.55
C ALA A 306 14.49 11.89 16.50
N LYS A 307 15.06 12.16 17.69
CA LYS A 307 14.51 13.08 18.69
C LYS A 307 14.35 14.49 18.11
N THR A 308 15.37 14.99 17.45
CA THR A 308 15.34 16.34 16.82
C THR A 308 14.18 16.46 15.81
N VAL A 309 13.95 15.42 14.98
CA VAL A 309 12.86 15.44 13.99
C VAL A 309 11.50 15.33 14.66
N TYR A 310 11.32 14.48 15.68
CA TYR A 310 10.06 14.38 16.42
C TYR A 310 9.73 15.68 17.18
N GLU A 311 10.72 16.31 17.81
CA GLU A 311 10.54 17.60 18.47
C GLU A 311 10.16 18.71 17.47
N GLY A 312 10.75 18.70 16.27
CA GLY A 312 10.37 19.59 15.18
C GLY A 312 8.95 19.37 14.68
N LEU A 313 8.46 18.14 14.67
CA LEU A 313 7.06 17.82 14.38
C LEU A 313 6.12 18.34 15.45
N LEU A 314 6.45 18.13 16.72
CA LEU A 314 5.62 18.58 17.84
C LEU A 314 5.61 20.11 18.00
N ALA A 315 6.63 20.80 17.53
CA ALA A 315 6.62 22.26 17.48
C ALA A 315 5.58 22.83 16.52
N ARG A 316 5.12 22.05 15.53
CA ARG A 316 4.06 22.41 14.58
C ARG A 316 2.70 21.80 14.93
N HIS A 317 2.71 20.57 15.43
CA HIS A 317 1.54 19.74 15.75
C HIS A 317 1.73 19.17 17.14
N ASP A 318 1.42 19.96 18.16
CA ASP A 318 1.61 19.60 19.58
C ASP A 318 0.69 18.44 20.03
N ASP A 319 -0.38 18.20 19.30
CA ASP A 319 -1.35 17.11 19.50
C ASP A 319 -0.98 15.79 18.81
N TYR A 320 0.17 15.71 18.10
CA TYR A 320 0.58 14.52 17.38
C TYR A 320 1.05 13.40 18.33
N THR A 321 0.12 12.58 18.77
CA THR A 321 0.31 11.52 19.79
C THR A 321 1.39 10.51 19.39
N ASP A 322 1.48 10.12 18.09
CA ASP A 322 2.49 9.15 17.64
C ASP A 322 3.91 9.66 17.89
N ALA A 323 4.19 10.93 17.58
CA ALA A 323 5.52 11.54 17.82
C ALA A 323 5.82 11.62 19.31
N ARG A 324 4.84 11.99 20.17
CA ARG A 324 4.98 11.98 21.62
C ARG A 324 5.29 10.57 22.15
N THR A 325 4.59 9.58 21.63
CA THR A 325 4.80 8.17 22.02
C THR A 325 6.20 7.68 21.67
N ARG A 326 6.69 8.07 20.48
CA ARG A 326 8.07 7.72 20.08
C ARG A 326 9.14 8.42 20.89
N LEU A 327 8.95 9.70 21.24
CA LEU A 327 9.85 10.41 22.15
C LEU A 327 9.89 9.75 23.54
N ALA A 328 8.74 9.41 24.11
CA ALA A 328 8.69 8.70 25.39
C ALA A 328 9.40 7.34 25.32
N TYR A 329 9.29 6.63 24.18
CA TYR A 329 10.03 5.39 23.96
C TYR A 329 11.55 5.61 23.90
N ILE A 330 12.02 6.66 23.20
CA ILE A 330 13.44 7.00 23.13
C ILE A 330 13.96 7.35 24.52
N GLU A 331 13.23 8.16 25.30
CA GLU A 331 13.60 8.46 26.70
C GLU A 331 13.66 7.20 27.56
N LEU A 332 12.72 6.27 27.42
CA LEU A 332 12.77 4.98 28.13
C LEU A 332 13.99 4.13 27.75
N ARG A 333 14.49 4.26 26.52
CA ARG A 333 15.72 3.55 26.09
C ARG A 333 16.98 4.22 26.61
N GLN A 334 17.05 5.55 26.59
CA GLN A 334 18.22 6.32 26.99
C GLN A 334 18.31 6.45 28.52
N ASN A 335 17.20 6.74 29.19
CA ASN A 335 17.12 7.02 30.63
C ASN A 335 16.05 6.15 31.32
N PRO A 336 16.26 4.82 31.46
CA PRO A 336 15.24 3.88 31.92
C PRO A 336 14.90 4.03 33.41
N THR A 337 15.66 4.80 34.18
CA THR A 337 15.51 4.88 35.64
C THR A 337 14.73 6.09 36.12
N GLU A 338 14.83 7.22 35.45
CA GLU A 338 14.23 8.50 35.92
C GLU A 338 13.35 9.15 34.86
N ASP A 339 13.94 9.66 33.77
CA ASP A 339 13.23 10.48 32.78
C ASP A 339 12.27 9.65 31.91
N GLY A 340 12.67 8.42 31.54
CA GLY A 340 11.81 7.53 30.79
C GLY A 340 10.50 7.17 31.50
N PRO A 341 10.54 6.72 32.79
CA PRO A 341 9.32 6.51 33.58
C PRO A 341 8.46 7.77 33.76
N ARG A 342 9.07 8.94 33.90
CA ARG A 342 8.33 10.21 33.96
C ARG A 342 7.65 10.55 32.64
N ALA A 343 8.35 10.39 31.51
CA ALA A 343 7.81 10.65 30.18
C ALA A 343 6.58 9.78 29.88
N ILE A 344 6.65 8.46 30.18
CA ILE A 344 5.51 7.59 29.95
C ILE A 344 4.34 7.83 30.91
N ALA A 345 4.62 8.22 32.15
CA ALA A 345 3.57 8.58 33.10
C ALA A 345 2.82 9.84 32.62
N ALA A 346 3.53 10.90 32.25
CA ALA A 346 2.95 12.12 31.69
C ALA A 346 2.12 11.83 30.42
N LEU A 347 2.66 11.01 29.50
CA LEU A 347 1.95 10.62 28.27
C LEU A 347 0.68 9.82 28.59
N SER A 348 0.71 8.95 29.59
CA SER A 348 -0.45 8.15 30.00
C SER A 348 -1.55 8.99 30.67
N GLU A 349 -1.22 10.14 31.26
CA GLU A 349 -2.19 11.08 31.82
C GLU A 349 -2.89 11.90 30.72
N THR A 350 -2.17 12.28 29.67
CA THR A 350 -2.71 13.08 28.57
C THR A 350 -3.45 12.24 27.52
N ASP A 351 -2.84 11.14 27.08
CA ASP A 351 -3.30 10.32 25.96
C ASP A 351 -3.57 8.85 26.37
N GLY A 352 -3.94 8.62 27.61
CA GLY A 352 -4.12 7.27 28.18
C GLY A 352 -5.24 6.41 27.56
N SER A 353 -6.05 6.95 26.67
CA SER A 353 -7.02 6.20 25.85
C SER A 353 -6.44 5.69 24.54
N ASP A 354 -5.36 6.27 24.06
CA ASP A 354 -4.69 5.89 22.83
C ASP A 354 -4.05 4.49 22.94
N LEU A 355 -4.23 3.65 21.92
CA LEU A 355 -3.77 2.25 21.96
C LEU A 355 -2.26 2.11 21.84
N GLU A 356 -1.58 3.01 21.12
CA GLU A 356 -0.11 3.01 21.01
C GLU A 356 0.53 3.42 22.35
N VAL A 357 -0.02 4.45 23.01
CA VAL A 357 0.39 4.84 24.36
C VAL A 357 0.20 3.69 25.34
N ARG A 358 -0.94 3.02 25.27
CA ARG A 358 -1.22 1.86 26.12
C ARG A 358 -0.30 0.68 25.84
N ALA A 359 0.05 0.46 24.57
CA ALA A 359 1.01 -0.57 24.19
C ALA A 359 2.40 -0.26 24.74
N LEU A 360 2.86 1.00 24.66
CA LEU A 360 4.13 1.43 25.24
C LEU A 360 4.17 1.27 26.76
N LEU A 361 3.10 1.67 27.46
CA LEU A 361 2.99 1.46 28.92
C LEU A 361 3.01 -0.03 29.27
N GLY A 362 2.27 -0.87 28.53
CA GLY A 362 2.28 -2.32 28.71
C GLY A 362 3.68 -2.91 28.51
N TRP A 363 4.40 -2.48 27.47
CA TRP A 363 5.79 -2.87 27.25
C TRP A 363 6.72 -2.46 28.39
N TYR A 364 6.59 -1.24 28.92
CA TYR A 364 7.35 -0.77 30.09
C TYR A 364 7.05 -1.63 31.34
N LEU A 365 5.78 -1.89 31.60
CA LEU A 365 5.37 -2.73 32.76
C LEU A 365 5.89 -4.16 32.63
N SER A 366 5.93 -4.74 31.42
CA SER A 366 6.43 -6.09 31.18
C SER A 366 7.92 -6.25 31.54
N ARG A 367 8.68 -5.16 31.50
CA ARG A 367 10.11 -5.11 31.87
C ARG A 367 10.38 -4.82 33.33
N SER A 368 9.34 -4.54 34.12
CA SER A 368 9.48 -4.31 35.57
C SER A 368 10.00 -5.57 36.28
N LYS A 369 10.99 -5.38 37.12
CA LYS A 369 11.57 -6.47 37.95
C LYS A 369 10.68 -6.89 39.13
N LYS A 370 9.68 -6.09 39.47
CA LYS A 370 8.76 -6.35 40.59
C LYS A 370 7.50 -7.02 40.04
N ARG A 371 7.51 -8.35 40.01
CA ARG A 371 6.30 -9.13 39.69
C ARG A 371 5.58 -9.55 40.97
N ALA A 372 4.26 -9.50 40.90
CA ALA A 372 3.43 -10.00 41.99
C ALA A 372 3.43 -11.54 42.02
N THR A 373 3.31 -12.11 43.21
CA THR A 373 3.18 -13.57 43.40
C THR A 373 1.88 -14.15 42.82
N ASN A 374 0.89 -13.28 42.59
CA ASN A 374 -0.39 -13.63 41.98
C ASN A 374 -0.56 -12.82 40.67
N VAL A 375 -0.86 -13.52 39.56
CA VAL A 375 -1.07 -12.90 38.26
C VAL A 375 -2.13 -11.79 38.31
N ALA A 376 -3.20 -11.97 39.05
CA ALA A 376 -4.29 -10.99 39.15
C ALA A 376 -3.87 -9.67 39.85
N GLU A 377 -2.77 -9.68 40.59
CA GLU A 377 -2.21 -8.50 41.27
C GLU A 377 -1.08 -7.84 40.46
N ASP A 378 -0.63 -8.51 39.39
CA ASP A 378 0.44 -8.01 38.55
C ASP A 378 -0.04 -6.77 37.73
N GLN A 379 0.78 -5.72 37.75
CA GLN A 379 0.43 -4.44 37.08
C GLN A 379 0.32 -4.59 35.55
N GLU A 380 1.18 -5.40 34.95
CA GLU A 380 1.15 -5.68 33.52
C GLU A 380 -0.19 -6.34 33.14
N GLN A 381 -0.58 -7.38 33.87
CA GLN A 381 -1.82 -8.11 33.63
C GLN A 381 -3.05 -7.20 33.84
N ARG A 382 -3.07 -6.39 34.89
CA ARG A 382 -4.15 -5.43 35.15
C ARG A 382 -4.28 -4.41 34.01
N HIS A 383 -3.16 -3.90 33.52
CA HIS A 383 -3.11 -2.93 32.44
C HIS A 383 -3.70 -3.49 31.16
N TYR A 384 -3.25 -4.66 30.68
CA TYR A 384 -3.80 -5.29 29.49
C TYR A 384 -5.27 -5.66 29.64
N LYS A 385 -5.65 -6.19 30.80
CA LYS A 385 -7.06 -6.49 31.10
C LYS A 385 -7.93 -5.24 31.07
N HIS A 386 -7.45 -4.12 31.61
CA HIS A 386 -8.14 -2.84 31.56
C HIS A 386 -8.30 -2.35 30.11
N THR A 387 -7.26 -2.46 29.28
CA THR A 387 -7.34 -2.12 27.86
C THR A 387 -8.43 -2.92 27.14
N LEU A 388 -8.43 -4.23 27.31
CA LEU A 388 -9.40 -5.13 26.68
C LEU A 388 -10.84 -4.95 27.17
N GLN A 389 -11.04 -4.45 28.39
CA GLN A 389 -12.37 -4.26 28.97
C GLN A 389 -12.98 -2.90 28.69
N LEU A 390 -12.18 -1.84 28.71
CA LEU A 390 -12.67 -0.45 28.72
C LEU A 390 -12.30 0.35 27.44
N HIS A 391 -11.30 -0.09 26.68
CA HIS A 391 -10.85 0.63 25.49
C HIS A 391 -11.16 -0.17 24.22
N GLU A 392 -10.38 -1.23 23.92
CA GLU A 392 -10.54 -2.02 22.70
C GLU A 392 -10.47 -3.52 22.99
N LYS A 393 -11.62 -4.19 22.95
CA LYS A 393 -11.77 -5.63 23.23
C LYS A 393 -10.94 -6.51 22.28
N HIS A 394 -10.67 -6.03 21.08
CA HIS A 394 -9.98 -6.75 20.01
C HIS A 394 -8.54 -6.25 19.79
N ASP A 395 -7.98 -5.52 20.78
CA ASP A 395 -6.59 -5.09 20.70
C ASP A 395 -5.63 -6.28 20.73
N ARG A 396 -4.98 -6.51 19.57
CA ARG A 396 -4.08 -7.65 19.35
C ARG A 396 -2.83 -7.60 20.21
N TYR A 397 -2.34 -6.38 20.51
CA TYR A 397 -1.17 -6.19 21.37
C TYR A 397 -1.49 -6.60 22.82
N SER A 398 -2.59 -6.11 23.37
CA SER A 398 -3.01 -6.47 24.73
C SER A 398 -3.40 -7.95 24.86
N LEU A 399 -4.01 -8.56 23.83
CA LEU A 399 -4.27 -10.01 23.81
C LEU A 399 -2.96 -10.80 23.87
N THR A 400 -1.98 -10.45 23.04
CA THR A 400 -0.66 -11.10 23.05
C THR A 400 0.05 -10.86 24.38
N GLY A 401 -0.01 -9.64 24.92
CA GLY A 401 0.53 -9.28 26.23
C GLY A 401 -0.07 -10.09 27.39
N MET A 402 -1.39 -10.29 27.39
CA MET A 402 -2.05 -11.19 28.36
C MET A 402 -1.54 -12.62 28.25
N GLY A 403 -1.39 -13.14 27.03
CA GLY A 403 -0.79 -14.45 26.78
C GLY A 403 0.63 -14.53 27.37
N ASN A 404 1.46 -13.52 27.11
CA ASN A 404 2.82 -13.45 27.63
C ASN A 404 2.86 -13.40 29.17
N ALA A 405 1.99 -12.60 29.80
CA ALA A 405 1.92 -12.51 31.28
C ALA A 405 1.57 -13.86 31.91
N TYR A 406 0.55 -14.57 31.39
CA TYR A 406 0.18 -15.90 31.85
C TYR A 406 1.28 -16.95 31.59
N SER A 407 1.90 -16.93 30.44
CA SER A 407 2.99 -17.84 30.06
C SER A 407 4.21 -17.66 30.97
N THR A 408 4.59 -16.41 31.25
CA THR A 408 5.71 -16.09 32.14
C THR A 408 5.40 -16.55 33.58
N TYR A 409 4.21 -16.27 34.07
CA TYR A 409 3.77 -16.72 35.37
C TYR A 409 3.79 -18.25 35.48
N ALA A 410 3.26 -18.97 34.50
CA ALA A 410 3.31 -20.43 34.47
C ALA A 410 4.75 -20.96 34.47
N ARG A 411 5.68 -20.30 33.77
CA ARG A 411 7.10 -20.69 33.74
C ARG A 411 7.76 -20.58 35.11
N GLU A 412 7.43 -19.59 35.90
CA GLU A 412 7.99 -19.35 37.25
C GLU A 412 7.39 -20.26 38.32
N MET A 413 6.25 -20.92 38.05
CA MET A 413 5.61 -21.81 39.00
C MET A 413 6.45 -23.06 39.30
N ARG A 414 6.39 -23.53 40.58
CA ARG A 414 7.02 -24.78 41.02
C ARG A 414 6.42 -25.97 40.26
N ARG A 415 7.23 -27.04 40.13
CA ARG A 415 6.89 -28.26 39.37
C ARG A 415 7.07 -29.55 40.22
N THR A 416 7.05 -29.44 41.53
CA THR A 416 7.42 -30.56 42.42
C THR A 416 6.28 -31.54 42.62
N THR A 417 5.05 -31.04 42.75
CA THR A 417 3.86 -31.87 42.97
C THR A 417 2.95 -31.92 41.74
N ASP A 418 2.12 -32.98 41.63
CA ASP A 418 1.20 -33.11 40.49
C ASP A 418 0.14 -31.99 40.48
N LYS A 419 -0.31 -31.53 41.64
CA LYS A 419 -1.20 -30.36 41.78
C LYS A 419 -0.55 -29.07 41.24
N GLU A 420 0.75 -28.89 41.47
CA GLU A 420 1.49 -27.73 40.93
C GLU A 420 1.63 -27.84 39.41
N LYS A 421 1.87 -29.04 38.89
CA LYS A 421 1.92 -29.27 37.42
C LYS A 421 0.57 -29.00 36.77
N GLU A 422 -0.54 -29.46 37.37
CA GLU A 422 -1.90 -29.20 36.86
C GLU A 422 -2.21 -27.70 36.87
N LYS A 423 -1.91 -27.01 37.96
CA LYS A 423 -2.09 -25.54 38.07
C LYS A 423 -1.27 -24.80 37.00
N ARG A 424 -0.01 -25.20 36.83
CA ARG A 424 0.87 -24.64 35.77
C ARG A 424 0.28 -24.86 34.37
N SER A 425 -0.18 -26.07 34.07
CA SER A 425 -0.82 -26.39 32.79
C SER A 425 -2.10 -25.57 32.54
N ALA A 426 -2.88 -25.32 33.60
CA ALA A 426 -4.05 -24.45 33.50
C ALA A 426 -3.69 -22.99 33.14
N GLU A 427 -2.58 -22.47 33.69
CA GLU A 427 -2.12 -21.12 33.34
C GLU A 427 -1.60 -21.05 31.88
N TYR A 428 -0.88 -22.08 31.39
CA TYR A 428 -0.53 -22.17 29.95
C TYR A 428 -1.74 -22.27 29.06
N LEU A 429 -2.79 -22.98 29.47
CA LEU A 429 -4.03 -23.06 28.68
C LEU A 429 -4.70 -21.70 28.56
N LYS A 430 -4.69 -20.88 29.62
CA LYS A 430 -5.18 -19.50 29.57
C LYS A 430 -4.34 -18.66 28.59
N ALA A 431 -3.00 -18.78 28.66
CA ALA A 431 -2.10 -18.09 27.75
C ALA A 431 -2.41 -18.43 26.29
N VAL A 432 -2.54 -19.72 25.95
CA VAL A 432 -2.90 -20.20 24.62
C VAL A 432 -4.25 -19.64 24.17
N GLY A 433 -5.25 -19.56 25.06
CA GLY A 433 -6.55 -18.99 24.75
C GLY A 433 -6.50 -17.49 24.37
N TYR A 434 -5.57 -16.73 24.92
CA TYR A 434 -5.35 -15.33 24.51
C TYR A 434 -4.59 -15.22 23.19
N TYR A 435 -3.56 -16.05 22.98
CA TYR A 435 -2.84 -16.11 21.69
C TYR A 435 -3.74 -16.55 20.54
N ASP A 436 -4.62 -17.55 20.79
CA ASP A 436 -5.58 -18.00 19.77
C ASP A 436 -6.54 -16.88 19.36
N LYS A 437 -7.06 -16.12 20.31
CA LYS A 437 -7.87 -14.93 20.02
C LYS A 437 -7.11 -13.88 19.19
N ALA A 438 -5.83 -13.65 19.50
CA ALA A 438 -5.00 -12.74 18.71
C ALA A 438 -4.80 -13.25 17.28
N LEU A 439 -4.61 -14.57 17.08
CA LEU A 439 -4.49 -15.20 15.76
C LEU A 439 -5.79 -15.24 14.98
N GLN A 440 -6.95 -15.32 15.63
CA GLN A 440 -8.25 -15.21 14.97
C GLN A 440 -8.47 -13.82 14.37
N LEU A 441 -7.95 -12.77 15.02
CA LEU A 441 -8.00 -11.39 14.54
C LEU A 441 -6.91 -11.10 13.49
N ASP A 442 -5.74 -11.71 13.67
CA ASP A 442 -4.59 -11.55 12.78
C ASP A 442 -3.86 -12.88 12.60
N PRO A 443 -4.20 -13.66 11.57
CA PRO A 443 -3.56 -14.96 11.30
C PRO A 443 -2.05 -14.89 11.01
N LYS A 444 -1.52 -13.70 10.71
CA LYS A 444 -0.09 -13.47 10.46
C LYS A 444 0.67 -13.01 11.73
N ASN A 445 0.04 -12.96 12.90
CA ASN A 445 0.67 -12.53 14.15
C ASN A 445 1.73 -13.55 14.64
N ALA A 446 2.97 -13.31 14.27
CA ALA A 446 4.10 -14.17 14.59
C ALA A 446 4.38 -14.27 16.10
N TYR A 447 4.13 -13.20 16.86
CA TYR A 447 4.37 -13.17 18.31
C TYR A 447 3.38 -14.07 19.06
N ALA A 448 2.11 -14.02 18.70
CA ALA A 448 1.09 -14.90 19.26
C ALA A 448 1.36 -16.37 18.91
N ALA A 449 1.74 -16.65 17.65
CA ALA A 449 2.11 -17.99 17.21
C ALA A 449 3.37 -18.52 17.95
N GLN A 450 4.38 -17.65 18.17
CA GLN A 450 5.57 -17.97 18.96
C GLN A 450 5.19 -18.33 20.41
N GLY A 451 4.28 -17.59 21.01
CA GLY A 451 3.77 -17.87 22.36
C GLY A 451 3.10 -19.25 22.47
N ILE A 452 2.33 -19.67 21.46
CA ILE A 452 1.75 -21.03 21.40
C ILE A 452 2.86 -22.07 21.27
N GLY A 453 3.85 -21.85 20.39
CA GLY A 453 5.00 -22.74 20.25
C GLY A 453 5.75 -22.95 21.58
N ILE A 454 5.98 -21.87 22.32
CA ILE A 454 6.61 -21.94 23.67
C ILE A 454 5.75 -22.75 24.64
N ALA A 455 4.43 -22.53 24.66
CA ALA A 455 3.52 -23.28 25.54
C ALA A 455 3.50 -24.79 25.22
N LEU A 456 3.54 -25.16 23.94
CA LEU A 456 3.64 -26.56 23.50
C LEU A 456 4.93 -27.22 24.00
N VAL A 457 6.06 -26.54 23.93
CA VAL A 457 7.34 -27.07 24.43
C VAL A 457 7.33 -27.20 25.95
N GLU A 458 6.91 -26.15 26.64
CA GLU A 458 7.03 -26.05 28.08
C GLU A 458 6.02 -26.93 28.84
N ASP A 459 4.79 -27.01 28.37
CA ASP A 459 3.69 -27.72 29.01
C ASP A 459 3.47 -29.12 28.46
N LYS A 460 3.28 -29.24 27.15
CA LYS A 460 2.88 -30.50 26.48
C LYS A 460 4.06 -31.37 26.04
N LYS A 461 5.27 -30.83 26.02
CA LYS A 461 6.47 -31.49 25.43
C LYS A 461 6.27 -31.90 23.98
N ASP A 462 5.38 -31.23 23.25
CA ASP A 462 5.18 -31.43 21.81
C ASP A 462 6.19 -30.64 21.01
N LEU A 463 7.38 -31.21 20.93
CA LEU A 463 8.51 -30.59 20.23
C LEU A 463 8.29 -30.55 18.72
N THR A 464 7.54 -31.50 18.16
CA THR A 464 7.32 -31.63 16.72
C THR A 464 6.44 -30.49 16.19
N SER A 465 5.30 -30.25 16.84
CA SER A 465 4.41 -29.13 16.49
C SER A 465 5.09 -27.79 16.72
N ALA A 466 5.88 -27.66 17.79
CA ALA A 466 6.63 -26.45 18.07
C ALA A 466 7.66 -26.12 16.96
N VAL A 467 8.40 -27.12 16.45
CA VAL A 467 9.31 -26.93 15.29
C VAL A 467 8.57 -26.43 14.07
N GLN A 468 7.39 -26.98 13.77
CA GLN A 468 6.59 -26.53 12.61
C GLN A 468 6.17 -25.07 12.75
N ILE A 469 5.71 -24.66 13.93
CA ILE A 469 5.31 -23.27 14.23
C ILE A 469 6.51 -22.34 14.11
N PHE A 470 7.61 -22.62 14.83
CA PHE A 470 8.78 -21.74 14.80
C PHE A 470 9.44 -21.67 13.41
N SER A 471 9.42 -22.75 12.62
CA SER A 471 9.92 -22.74 11.26
C SER A 471 9.11 -21.81 10.36
N LYS A 472 7.77 -21.82 10.48
CA LYS A 472 6.90 -20.87 9.77
C LYS A 472 7.15 -19.41 10.18
N ILE A 473 7.32 -19.18 11.48
CA ILE A 473 7.57 -17.83 12.01
C ILE A 473 8.92 -17.30 11.53
N LYS A 474 9.96 -18.15 11.51
CA LYS A 474 11.29 -17.81 11.02
C LYS A 474 11.27 -17.17 9.62
N ASP A 475 10.39 -17.66 8.74
CA ASP A 475 10.28 -17.16 7.37
C ASP A 475 9.52 -15.81 7.31
N THR A 476 8.79 -15.46 8.37
CA THR A 476 7.96 -14.24 8.45
C THR A 476 8.64 -13.12 9.23
N VAL A 477 9.33 -13.47 10.33
CA VAL A 477 9.95 -12.51 11.26
C VAL A 477 11.41 -12.88 11.50
N ARG A 478 12.31 -11.95 11.18
CA ARG A 478 13.75 -12.09 11.39
C ARG A 478 14.17 -11.66 12.79
N GLU A 479 13.58 -12.26 13.81
CA GLU A 479 13.96 -12.02 15.20
C GLU A 479 14.86 -13.11 15.75
N SER A 480 15.91 -12.70 16.45
CA SER A 480 16.86 -13.60 17.12
C SER A 480 16.18 -14.58 18.08
N SER A 481 15.11 -14.15 18.77
CA SER A 481 14.33 -14.97 19.71
C SER A 481 13.74 -16.23 19.07
N VAL A 482 13.28 -16.16 17.82
CA VAL A 482 12.71 -17.31 17.09
C VAL A 482 13.79 -18.37 16.83
N TYR A 483 14.99 -17.93 16.44
CA TYR A 483 16.11 -18.82 16.17
C TYR A 483 16.64 -19.46 17.46
N VAL A 484 16.65 -18.72 18.58
CA VAL A 484 16.98 -19.28 19.91
C VAL A 484 15.99 -20.36 20.28
N ASN A 485 14.68 -20.11 20.13
CA ASN A 485 13.64 -21.10 20.44
C ASN A 485 13.78 -22.36 19.56
N LEU A 486 14.04 -22.21 18.27
CA LEU A 486 14.34 -23.34 17.38
C LEU A 486 15.58 -24.10 17.82
N GLY A 487 16.65 -23.39 18.19
CA GLY A 487 17.87 -24.00 18.70
C GLY A 487 17.63 -24.86 19.94
N HIS A 488 16.84 -24.37 20.90
CA HIS A 488 16.45 -25.12 22.10
C HIS A 488 15.65 -26.38 21.75
N VAL A 489 14.66 -26.27 20.88
CA VAL A 489 13.81 -27.41 20.50
C VAL A 489 14.62 -28.46 19.73
N PHE A 490 15.49 -28.07 18.81
CA PHE A 490 16.38 -29.00 18.11
C PHE A 490 17.38 -29.68 19.07
N CYS A 491 17.87 -28.97 20.08
CA CYS A 491 18.72 -29.54 21.13
C CYS A 491 17.97 -30.63 21.92
N GLU A 492 16.74 -30.39 22.35
CA GLU A 492 15.89 -31.38 23.02
C GLU A 492 15.58 -32.62 22.13
N LEU A 493 15.43 -32.39 20.81
CA LEU A 493 15.27 -33.45 19.81
C LEU A 493 16.58 -34.18 19.45
N LYS A 494 17.70 -33.80 20.09
CA LYS A 494 19.05 -34.32 19.82
C LYS A 494 19.55 -34.07 18.38
N GLN A 495 18.97 -33.08 17.69
CA GLN A 495 19.39 -32.63 16.36
C GLN A 495 20.41 -31.49 16.47
N TYR A 496 21.59 -31.82 17.02
CA TYR A 496 22.59 -30.83 17.43
C TYR A 496 23.11 -29.96 16.29
N SER A 497 23.27 -30.51 15.08
CA SER A 497 23.71 -29.71 13.91
C SER A 497 22.73 -28.58 13.58
N ARG A 498 21.43 -28.88 13.57
CA ARG A 498 20.37 -27.88 13.34
C ARG A 498 20.26 -26.88 14.51
N SER A 499 20.49 -27.34 15.73
CA SER A 499 20.53 -26.47 16.90
C SER A 499 21.63 -25.44 16.79
N ILE A 500 22.86 -25.87 16.43
CA ILE A 500 24.02 -24.98 16.24
C ILE A 500 23.75 -23.98 15.11
N GLU A 501 23.23 -24.45 13.96
CA GLU A 501 22.86 -23.59 12.84
C GLU A 501 21.88 -22.50 13.25
N SER A 502 20.82 -22.88 13.96
CA SER A 502 19.80 -21.92 14.45
C SER A 502 20.40 -20.89 15.41
N VAL A 503 21.21 -21.32 16.38
CA VAL A 503 21.86 -20.39 17.32
C VAL A 503 22.88 -19.49 16.63
N SER A 504 23.62 -20.00 15.64
CA SER A 504 24.57 -19.19 14.85
C SER A 504 23.84 -18.14 14.04
N SER A 505 22.69 -18.48 13.44
CA SER A 505 21.84 -17.52 12.73
C SER A 505 21.29 -16.44 13.67
N SER A 506 20.90 -16.78 14.90
CA SER A 506 20.50 -15.81 15.92
C SER A 506 21.62 -14.81 16.23
N ARG A 507 22.87 -15.29 16.35
CA ARG A 507 24.01 -14.44 16.62
C ARG A 507 24.31 -13.47 15.50
N SER A 508 24.26 -13.92 14.24
CA SER A 508 24.48 -13.05 13.07
C SER A 508 23.43 -11.93 12.99
N LEU A 509 22.18 -12.18 13.36
CA LEU A 509 21.14 -11.15 13.43
C LEU A 509 21.39 -10.11 14.54
N LEU A 510 21.96 -10.53 15.68
CA LEU A 510 22.32 -9.59 16.77
C LEU A 510 23.51 -8.71 16.39
N GLU A 511 24.48 -9.25 15.66
CA GLU A 511 25.65 -8.49 15.19
C GLU A 511 25.32 -7.46 14.08
N VAL A 512 24.25 -7.67 13.34
CA VAL A 512 23.73 -6.69 12.34
C VAL A 512 22.88 -5.60 13.00
N SER A 513 22.31 -5.88 14.19
CA SER A 513 21.40 -4.95 14.90
C SER A 513 22.14 -4.08 15.95
N CYS A 514 23.43 -4.24 16.12
CA CYS A 514 24.30 -3.43 16.96
C CYS A 514 25.17 -2.49 16.13
#